data_580d0741bd5c95e878db90e927e263e0
#
_entry.id   580d0741bd5c95e878db90e927e263e0
#
_cell.length_a   1.000
_cell.length_b   1.000
_cell.length_c   1.000
_cell.angle_alpha   90.00
_cell.angle_beta   90.00
_cell.angle_gamma   90.00
#
_symmetry.space_group_name_H-M   'P 1'
#
loop_
_entity.id
_entity.type
_entity.pdbx_description
1 polymer ?
#
loop_
_entity_poly.entity_id
_entity_poly.type
_entity_poly.pdbx_seq_one_letter_code
_entity_poly.pdbx_strand_id
1 'polypeptide(L)'
;MSNQGTIVQIIGAVIDADFSKAAKLPEIFNALEIQYILNGVDTKLVLEVQQHLGDGWVRAVAMSTTDGLKRGMSLTDTGKAIAVPVGNQVLGRIFNVTGDLVDENVPLADANLRSPIHRPAPTLTEQSATAEVLPTGIKVIDLICPLLKGGKGGMFGGAGVGKTVVIMELINNIAKAHGGFSVFAGVGERTREGNDLYWEMIEGGVIATEKDEHGHVKINADGTPVLAEGSKVALCYGQMNEPPGARLRVALSALTMAEHFRDEANQDVLLFVDNIFRFSQAGSEVSALLGRTPSAVGYQPTLSEEMAGLQERITSTNKGSITSIQAVYVPADDLTDPAPANTFAHLDSTVVLERSLAEQALFPAVDPLASTSKALAPEIVGTEHYRVARGVQQVLQRYKD
;
A
#
# COMPACT_ATOMS: atom_id res chain seq x y z
N MET A 1 12.49 -12.26 31.09
CA MET A 1 13.36 -13.10 30.26
C MET A 1 12.84 -13.03 28.83
N SER A 2 13.74 -12.82 27.85
CA SER A 2 13.35 -12.80 26.43
C SER A 2 12.86 -14.20 26.02
N ASN A 3 11.74 -14.29 25.32
CA ASN A 3 11.20 -15.53 24.80
C ASN A 3 12.03 -15.94 23.57
N GLN A 4 12.89 -16.94 23.69
CA GLN A 4 13.86 -17.31 22.67
C GLN A 4 13.56 -18.69 22.10
N GLY A 5 13.70 -18.80 20.78
CA GLY A 5 13.65 -20.03 20.02
C GLY A 5 14.93 -20.25 19.22
N THR A 6 14.95 -21.36 18.48
CA THR A 6 16.10 -21.76 17.66
C THR A 6 15.64 -22.15 16.27
N ILE A 7 16.33 -21.72 15.23
CA ILE A 7 16.05 -22.09 13.83
C ILE A 7 16.29 -23.59 13.64
N VAL A 8 15.28 -24.30 13.15
CA VAL A 8 15.33 -25.72 12.85
C VAL A 8 15.45 -25.97 11.35
N GLN A 9 14.69 -25.21 10.55
CA GLN A 9 14.64 -25.38 9.10
C GLN A 9 14.50 -24.04 8.40
N ILE A 10 15.08 -23.90 7.22
CA ILE A 10 14.98 -22.75 6.32
C ILE A 10 14.56 -23.24 4.96
N ILE A 11 13.43 -22.72 4.44
CA ILE A 11 12.86 -23.06 3.12
C ILE A 11 12.60 -21.75 2.37
N GLY A 12 13.62 -21.21 1.70
CA GLY A 12 13.53 -19.90 1.08
C GLY A 12 13.18 -18.81 2.11
N ALA A 13 12.07 -18.12 1.92
CA ALA A 13 11.59 -17.09 2.84
C ALA A 13 10.83 -17.64 4.06
N VAL A 14 10.67 -18.95 4.20
CA VAL A 14 9.97 -19.58 5.32
C VAL A 14 10.96 -20.25 6.27
N ILE A 15 10.77 -20.02 7.55
CA ILE A 15 11.66 -20.50 8.61
C ILE A 15 10.82 -21.21 9.66
N ASP A 16 11.23 -22.44 10.00
CA ASP A 16 10.69 -23.19 11.13
C ASP A 16 11.61 -22.99 12.34
N ALA A 17 11.03 -22.66 13.47
CA ALA A 17 11.73 -22.40 14.70
C ALA A 17 11.14 -23.19 15.88
N ASP A 18 12.01 -23.71 16.73
CA ASP A 18 11.69 -24.47 17.92
C ASP A 18 11.64 -23.55 19.15
N PHE A 19 10.48 -23.46 19.77
CA PHE A 19 10.20 -22.77 21.02
C PHE A 19 9.80 -23.73 22.14
N SER A 20 10.02 -25.04 21.99
CA SER A 20 9.64 -26.05 22.98
C SER A 20 10.26 -25.82 24.36
N LYS A 21 11.41 -25.14 24.42
CA LYS A 21 12.12 -24.76 25.65
C LYS A 21 11.84 -23.33 26.11
N ALA A 22 11.06 -22.57 25.37
CA ALA A 22 10.71 -21.19 25.68
C ALA A 22 9.58 -21.13 26.72
N ALA A 23 9.42 -19.98 27.36
CA ALA A 23 8.38 -19.80 28.38
C ALA A 23 6.96 -19.81 27.79
N LYS A 24 6.80 -19.34 26.55
CA LYS A 24 5.53 -19.25 25.83
C LYS A 24 5.75 -19.49 24.34
N LEU A 25 4.82 -20.18 23.70
CA LEU A 25 4.79 -20.29 22.23
C LEU A 25 4.41 -18.92 21.64
N PRO A 26 5.15 -18.40 20.63
CA PRO A 26 4.79 -17.15 19.95
C PRO A 26 3.38 -17.21 19.37
N GLU A 27 2.63 -16.13 19.49
CA GLU A 27 1.30 -16.03 18.89
C GLU A 27 1.39 -15.82 17.38
N ILE A 28 0.32 -16.17 16.66
CA ILE A 28 0.20 -15.91 15.23
C ILE A 28 0.32 -14.40 15.01
N PHE A 29 1.05 -14.00 13.95
CA PHE A 29 1.44 -12.64 13.61
C PHE A 29 2.47 -11.96 14.53
N ASN A 30 2.95 -12.63 15.59
CA ASN A 30 4.08 -12.07 16.33
C ASN A 30 5.30 -11.90 15.43
N ALA A 31 6.03 -10.80 15.65
CA ALA A 31 7.33 -10.55 15.04
C ALA A 31 8.42 -11.30 15.83
N LEU A 32 9.19 -12.11 15.11
CA LEU A 32 10.40 -12.75 15.62
C LEU A 32 11.61 -12.00 15.05
N GLU A 33 12.60 -11.71 15.87
CA GLU A 33 13.81 -10.99 15.48
C GLU A 33 15.04 -11.89 15.55
N ILE A 34 15.86 -11.81 14.51
CA ILE A 34 17.17 -12.44 14.43
C ILE A 34 18.21 -11.35 14.19
N GLN A 35 19.27 -11.36 14.99
CA GLN A 35 20.44 -10.52 14.77
C GLN A 35 21.64 -11.41 14.40
N TYR A 36 22.27 -11.12 13.30
CA TYR A 36 23.41 -11.90 12.81
C TYR A 36 24.32 -11.03 11.94
N ILE A 37 25.52 -11.55 11.64
CA ILE A 37 26.48 -10.88 10.77
C ILE A 37 26.37 -11.46 9.37
N LEU A 38 26.05 -10.63 8.39
CA LEU A 38 26.05 -10.98 6.96
C LEU A 38 27.14 -10.18 6.26
N ASN A 39 28.12 -10.88 5.68
CA ASN A 39 29.26 -10.25 4.98
C ASN A 39 29.99 -9.18 5.78
N GLY A 40 30.08 -9.34 7.11
CA GLY A 40 30.72 -8.37 8.00
C GLY A 40 29.85 -7.20 8.46
N VAL A 41 28.57 -7.19 8.08
CA VAL A 41 27.59 -6.17 8.47
C VAL A 41 26.61 -6.75 9.48
N ASP A 42 26.37 -6.04 10.57
CA ASP A 42 25.30 -6.37 11.52
C ASP A 42 23.94 -6.27 10.83
N THR A 43 23.25 -7.38 10.79
CA THR A 43 21.97 -7.52 10.06
C THR A 43 20.86 -7.94 11.02
N LYS A 44 19.76 -7.23 10.95
CA LYS A 44 18.52 -7.58 11.65
C LYS A 44 17.51 -8.12 10.64
N LEU A 45 16.99 -9.31 10.90
CA LEU A 45 15.87 -9.87 10.14
C LEU A 45 14.65 -10.00 11.03
N VAL A 46 13.50 -9.57 10.51
CA VAL A 46 12.20 -9.74 11.13
C VAL A 46 11.44 -10.83 10.38
N LEU A 47 10.84 -11.75 11.15
CA LEU A 47 9.96 -12.80 10.64
C LEU A 47 8.58 -12.62 11.26
N GLU A 48 7.54 -13.03 10.56
CA GLU A 48 6.17 -13.04 11.07
C GLU A 48 5.68 -14.48 11.24
N VAL A 49 5.21 -14.83 12.43
CA VAL A 49 4.65 -16.17 12.71
C VAL A 49 3.36 -16.36 11.93
N GLN A 50 3.30 -17.45 11.15
CA GLN A 50 2.15 -17.79 10.29
C GLN A 50 1.42 -19.05 10.71
N GLN A 51 2.11 -20.00 11.36
CA GLN A 51 1.54 -21.29 11.75
C GLN A 51 2.20 -21.83 13.01
N HIS A 52 1.42 -22.57 13.80
CA HIS A 52 1.91 -23.49 14.82
C HIS A 52 1.98 -24.91 14.21
N LEU A 53 3.12 -25.55 14.31
CA LEU A 53 3.37 -26.87 13.70
C LEU A 53 3.16 -28.03 14.68
N GLY A 54 2.92 -27.74 15.97
CA GLY A 54 2.92 -28.71 17.06
C GLY A 54 4.29 -28.81 17.74
N ASP A 55 4.36 -29.51 18.86
CA ASP A 55 5.58 -29.78 19.65
C ASP A 55 6.43 -28.53 19.99
N GLY A 56 5.78 -27.38 20.10
CA GLY A 56 6.45 -26.11 20.38
C GLY A 56 7.13 -25.45 19.17
N TRP A 57 6.86 -25.92 17.97
CA TRP A 57 7.42 -25.34 16.74
C TRP A 57 6.48 -24.36 16.10
N VAL A 58 7.06 -23.30 15.54
CA VAL A 58 6.34 -22.29 14.75
C VAL A 58 6.95 -22.17 13.37
N ARG A 59 6.10 -21.82 12.40
CA ARG A 59 6.51 -21.47 11.05
C ARG A 59 6.31 -19.99 10.82
N ALA A 60 7.35 -19.31 10.39
CA ALA A 60 7.36 -17.87 10.18
C ALA A 60 7.86 -17.50 8.77
N VAL A 61 7.42 -16.35 8.28
CA VAL A 61 7.77 -15.79 6.96
C VAL A 61 8.69 -14.58 7.15
N ALA A 62 9.78 -14.56 6.40
CA ALA A 62 10.77 -13.49 6.45
C ALA A 62 10.29 -12.23 5.74
N MET A 63 10.59 -11.07 6.34
CA MET A 63 10.31 -9.73 5.79
C MET A 63 11.49 -9.15 5.00
N SER A 64 12.65 -9.83 4.98
CA SER A 64 13.80 -9.50 4.16
C SER A 64 14.53 -10.78 3.75
N THR A 65 15.71 -10.67 3.13
CA THR A 65 16.49 -11.83 2.69
C THR A 65 16.85 -12.76 3.85
N THR A 66 16.83 -14.06 3.58
CA THR A 66 17.26 -15.11 4.53
C THR A 66 18.70 -15.55 4.32
N ASP A 67 19.46 -14.83 3.50
CA ASP A 67 20.86 -15.13 3.21
C ASP A 67 21.68 -15.09 4.50
N GLY A 68 22.59 -16.04 4.63
CA GLY A 68 23.48 -16.16 5.80
C GLY A 68 22.85 -16.82 7.03
N LEU A 69 21.55 -17.08 7.04
CA LEU A 69 20.92 -17.82 8.13
C LEU A 69 21.37 -19.28 8.16
N LYS A 70 21.47 -19.82 9.38
CA LYS A 70 21.88 -21.21 9.63
C LYS A 70 20.96 -21.84 10.67
N ARG A 71 20.79 -23.17 10.58
CA ARG A 71 20.18 -23.94 11.65
C ARG A 71 20.93 -23.73 12.96
N GLY A 72 20.23 -23.69 14.07
CA GLY A 72 20.80 -23.47 15.39
C GLY A 72 20.97 -22.01 15.78
N MET A 73 20.74 -21.04 14.87
CA MET A 73 20.71 -19.63 15.26
C MET A 73 19.52 -19.33 16.17
N SER A 74 19.76 -18.50 17.19
CA SER A 74 18.71 -18.02 18.10
C SER A 74 17.90 -16.93 17.46
N LEU A 75 16.60 -16.91 17.78
CA LEU A 75 15.68 -15.85 17.45
C LEU A 75 14.84 -15.49 18.66
N THR A 76 14.37 -14.27 18.71
CA THR A 76 13.62 -13.73 19.86
C THR A 76 12.20 -13.38 19.43
N ASP A 77 11.20 -13.88 20.16
CA ASP A 77 9.82 -13.41 20.04
C ASP A 77 9.68 -12.06 20.72
N THR A 78 9.24 -11.06 19.99
CA THR A 78 8.99 -9.72 20.51
C THR A 78 7.72 -9.63 21.36
N GLY A 79 6.87 -10.67 21.31
CA GLY A 79 5.56 -10.72 21.96
C GLY A 79 4.53 -9.77 21.34
N LYS A 80 4.80 -9.22 20.19
CA LYS A 80 3.95 -8.23 19.47
C LYS A 80 4.00 -8.48 17.98
N ALA A 81 2.95 -8.06 17.28
CA ALA A 81 2.96 -8.01 15.82
C ALA A 81 3.96 -6.96 15.29
N ILE A 82 4.31 -7.06 14.01
CA ILE A 82 5.08 -6.02 13.31
C ILE A 82 4.37 -4.68 13.50
N ALA A 83 5.11 -3.67 13.92
CA ALA A 83 4.60 -2.32 14.11
C ALA A 83 5.44 -1.32 13.30
N VAL A 84 4.78 -0.33 12.71
CA VAL A 84 5.40 0.70 11.89
C VAL A 84 5.30 2.07 12.54
N PRO A 85 6.25 2.98 12.31
CA PRO A 85 6.17 4.34 12.81
C PRO A 85 4.96 5.06 12.23
N VAL A 86 4.41 5.98 13.01
CA VAL A 86 3.21 6.75 12.65
C VAL A 86 3.35 8.21 13.07
N GLY A 87 2.37 9.04 12.74
CA GLY A 87 2.35 10.45 13.06
C GLY A 87 3.08 11.31 12.02
N ASN A 88 3.20 12.61 12.29
CA ASN A 88 3.75 13.57 11.32
C ASN A 88 5.21 13.30 10.93
N GLN A 89 5.93 12.60 11.77
CA GLN A 89 7.33 12.22 11.51
C GLN A 89 7.55 11.29 10.31
N VAL A 90 6.49 10.64 9.82
CA VAL A 90 6.60 9.77 8.64
C VAL A 90 6.46 10.53 7.33
N LEU A 91 5.99 11.78 7.37
CA LEU A 91 5.78 12.59 6.18
C LEU A 91 7.10 12.98 5.51
N GLY A 92 7.19 12.82 4.21
CA GLY A 92 8.38 13.06 3.40
C GLY A 92 9.42 11.92 3.44
N ARG A 93 9.13 10.81 4.15
CA ARG A 93 10.06 9.74 4.41
C ARG A 93 9.69 8.45 3.67
N ILE A 94 10.70 7.61 3.45
CA ILE A 94 10.53 6.30 2.81
C ILE A 94 10.81 5.20 3.83
N PHE A 95 9.88 4.25 3.93
CA PHE A 95 9.95 3.11 4.84
C PHE A 95 9.91 1.78 4.10
N ASN A 96 10.52 0.77 4.69
CA ASN A 96 10.32 -0.63 4.32
C ASN A 96 9.07 -1.21 5.03
N VAL A 97 8.81 -2.50 4.80
CA VAL A 97 7.67 -3.22 5.39
C VAL A 97 7.66 -3.24 6.92
N THR A 98 8.81 -3.24 7.56
CA THR A 98 9.00 -3.24 9.02
C THR A 98 9.00 -1.84 9.62
N GLY A 99 8.86 -0.81 8.78
CA GLY A 99 8.89 0.58 9.19
C GLY A 99 10.28 1.10 9.54
N ASP A 100 11.31 0.50 8.96
CA ASP A 100 12.65 1.05 9.02
C ASP A 100 12.85 2.03 7.87
N LEU A 101 13.61 3.09 8.12
CA LEU A 101 13.93 4.11 7.12
C LEU A 101 14.85 3.52 6.04
N VAL A 102 14.54 3.80 4.78
CA VAL A 102 15.36 3.42 3.62
C VAL A 102 15.81 4.62 2.79
N ASP A 103 15.49 5.82 3.25
CA ASP A 103 15.86 7.09 2.60
C ASP A 103 17.22 7.63 3.05
N GLU A 104 17.95 6.89 3.91
CA GLU A 104 19.28 7.23 4.43
C GLU A 104 19.36 8.63 5.08
N ASN A 105 18.24 9.21 5.45
CA ASN A 105 18.12 10.54 6.03
C ASN A 105 18.14 10.48 7.57
N VAL A 106 17.97 11.64 8.23
CA VAL A 106 18.00 11.74 9.70
C VAL A 106 17.04 10.78 10.39
N PRO A 107 17.37 10.23 11.58
CA PRO A 107 16.48 9.35 12.35
C PRO A 107 15.14 10.03 12.68
N LEU A 108 14.11 9.21 12.95
CA LEU A 108 12.81 9.71 13.40
C LEU A 108 12.91 10.40 14.77
N ALA A 109 12.09 11.43 14.96
CA ALA A 109 12.02 12.18 16.21
C ALA A 109 11.57 11.32 17.39
N ASP A 110 10.61 10.43 17.19
CA ASP A 110 10.15 9.44 18.17
C ASP A 110 10.04 8.03 17.54
N ALA A 111 11.10 7.26 17.70
CA ALA A 111 11.16 5.89 17.21
C ALA A 111 10.17 4.93 17.91
N ASN A 112 9.62 5.30 19.08
CA ASN A 112 8.69 4.49 19.87
C ASN A 112 7.23 4.69 19.46
N LEU A 113 6.91 5.78 18.77
CA LEU A 113 5.55 6.03 18.27
C LEU A 113 5.27 5.13 17.06
N ARG A 114 4.79 3.92 17.36
CA ARG A 114 4.54 2.87 16.37
C ARG A 114 3.16 2.23 16.58
N SER A 115 2.54 1.79 15.48
CA SER A 115 1.26 1.08 15.50
C SER A 115 1.38 -0.29 14.80
N PRO A 116 0.69 -1.34 15.31
CA PRO A 116 0.75 -2.67 14.72
C PRO A 116 0.03 -2.69 13.36
N ILE A 117 0.59 -3.45 12.42
CA ILE A 117 0.02 -3.58 11.06
C ILE A 117 -1.23 -4.47 11.03
N HIS A 118 -1.37 -5.38 11.97
CA HIS A 118 -2.55 -6.21 12.13
C HIS A 118 -3.50 -5.56 13.14
N ARG A 119 -4.62 -5.09 12.62
CA ARG A 119 -5.73 -4.53 13.43
C ARG A 119 -7.06 -4.79 12.72
N PRO A 120 -8.16 -4.90 13.47
CA PRO A 120 -9.48 -5.11 12.89
C PRO A 120 -9.92 -3.89 12.08
N ALA A 121 -10.84 -4.10 11.14
CA ALA A 121 -11.54 -3.03 10.47
C ALA A 121 -12.39 -2.23 11.47
N PRO A 122 -12.68 -0.94 11.19
CA PRO A 122 -13.60 -0.15 12.00
C PRO A 122 -14.97 -0.82 12.13
N THR A 123 -15.55 -0.77 13.32
CA THR A 123 -16.88 -1.32 13.59
C THR A 123 -17.96 -0.54 12.85
N LEU A 124 -19.14 -1.15 12.65
CA LEU A 124 -20.27 -0.47 12.00
C LEU A 124 -20.69 0.84 12.70
N THR A 125 -20.49 0.94 14.00
CA THR A 125 -20.80 2.15 14.78
C THR A 125 -19.77 3.26 14.59
N GLU A 126 -18.56 2.93 14.18
CA GLU A 126 -17.49 3.90 13.91
C GLU A 126 -17.53 4.41 12.47
N GLN A 127 -18.13 3.64 11.56
CA GLN A 127 -18.20 4.01 10.15
C GLN A 127 -19.21 5.14 9.90
N SER A 128 -18.84 6.07 9.01
CA SER A 128 -19.75 7.11 8.53
C SER A 128 -20.56 6.58 7.36
N ALA A 129 -21.87 6.74 7.41
CA ALA A 129 -22.80 6.35 6.34
C ALA A 129 -22.95 7.42 5.25
N THR A 130 -22.29 8.57 5.36
CA THR A 130 -22.48 9.71 4.45
C THR A 130 -21.69 9.48 3.16
N ALA A 131 -22.38 9.41 2.02
CA ALA A 131 -21.75 9.37 0.71
C ALA A 131 -21.41 10.80 0.27
N GLU A 132 -20.14 11.19 0.39
CA GLU A 132 -19.62 12.49 -0.04
C GLU A 132 -18.65 12.30 -1.21
N VAL A 133 -18.82 13.08 -2.28
CA VAL A 133 -17.92 13.06 -3.43
C VAL A 133 -16.60 13.75 -3.06
N LEU A 134 -15.48 13.14 -3.42
CA LEU A 134 -14.15 13.71 -3.30
C LEU A 134 -13.77 14.40 -4.62
N PRO A 135 -13.76 15.74 -4.69
CA PRO A 135 -13.32 16.44 -5.89
C PRO A 135 -11.81 16.25 -6.08
N THR A 136 -11.46 15.69 -7.24
CA THR A 136 -10.06 15.39 -7.58
C THR A 136 -9.37 16.53 -8.33
N GLY A 137 -10.14 17.45 -8.91
CA GLY A 137 -9.65 18.50 -9.80
C GLY A 137 -9.35 18.01 -11.23
N ILE A 138 -9.49 16.71 -11.49
CA ILE A 138 -9.34 16.12 -12.83
C ILE A 138 -10.73 15.98 -13.46
N LYS A 139 -11.05 16.86 -14.42
CA LYS A 139 -12.40 17.02 -14.96
C LYS A 139 -13.05 15.73 -15.43
N VAL A 140 -12.33 14.85 -16.11
CA VAL A 140 -12.88 13.61 -16.63
C VAL A 140 -13.21 12.63 -15.48
N ILE A 141 -12.41 12.59 -14.45
CA ILE A 141 -12.69 11.77 -13.25
C ILE A 141 -13.91 12.34 -12.52
N ASP A 142 -13.86 13.62 -12.18
CA ASP A 142 -14.93 14.26 -11.41
C ASP A 142 -16.28 14.22 -12.12
N LEU A 143 -16.30 14.29 -13.46
CA LEU A 143 -17.54 14.25 -14.23
C LEU A 143 -18.08 12.82 -14.45
N ILE A 144 -17.21 11.88 -14.86
CA ILE A 144 -17.63 10.56 -15.40
C ILE A 144 -17.52 9.45 -14.35
N CYS A 145 -16.46 9.46 -13.54
CA CYS A 145 -16.18 8.43 -12.54
C CYS A 145 -15.79 9.02 -11.18
N PRO A 146 -16.67 9.88 -10.59
CA PRO A 146 -16.36 10.57 -9.35
C PRO A 146 -15.99 9.59 -8.22
N LEU A 147 -15.03 10.00 -7.40
CA LEU A 147 -14.59 9.24 -6.24
C LEU A 147 -15.42 9.61 -5.01
N LEU A 148 -15.65 8.63 -4.14
CA LEU A 148 -16.27 8.87 -2.83
C LEU A 148 -15.19 9.02 -1.76
N LYS A 149 -15.39 9.92 -0.80
CA LYS A 149 -14.60 9.93 0.44
C LYS A 149 -14.78 8.60 1.17
N GLY A 150 -13.67 8.00 1.59
CA GLY A 150 -13.66 6.66 2.16
C GLY A 150 -13.96 5.54 1.17
N GLY A 151 -14.11 5.87 -0.11
CA GLY A 151 -14.31 4.92 -1.19
C GLY A 151 -13.00 4.35 -1.74
N LYS A 152 -13.15 3.35 -2.60
CA LYS A 152 -12.06 2.60 -3.22
C LYS A 152 -12.12 2.76 -4.73
N GLY A 153 -11.14 3.50 -5.29
CA GLY A 153 -10.98 3.66 -6.74
C GLY A 153 -9.96 2.68 -7.29
N GLY A 154 -10.30 1.98 -8.35
CA GLY A 154 -9.35 1.18 -9.13
C GLY A 154 -8.86 1.93 -10.35
N MET A 155 -7.56 1.97 -10.58
CA MET A 155 -6.95 2.55 -11.77
C MET A 155 -6.38 1.45 -12.65
N PHE A 156 -6.93 1.32 -13.85
CA PHE A 156 -6.56 0.32 -14.83
C PHE A 156 -5.80 0.96 -15.97
N GLY A 157 -4.81 0.27 -16.51
CA GLY A 157 -4.09 0.72 -17.68
C GLY A 157 -2.75 0.00 -17.82
N GLY A 158 -2.28 -0.12 -19.06
CA GLY A 158 -0.99 -0.68 -19.38
C GLY A 158 0.18 0.21 -18.92
N ALA A 159 1.40 -0.19 -19.24
CA ALA A 159 2.57 0.63 -18.98
C ALA A 159 2.58 1.87 -19.92
N GLY A 160 3.04 3.01 -19.41
CA GLY A 160 3.22 4.23 -20.22
C GLY A 160 1.96 5.02 -20.55
N VAL A 161 0.82 4.73 -19.91
CA VAL A 161 -0.43 5.48 -20.12
C VAL A 161 -0.59 6.68 -19.16
N GLY A 162 0.42 6.99 -18.35
CA GLY A 162 0.42 8.15 -17.46
C GLY A 162 -0.20 7.89 -16.09
N LYS A 163 -0.22 6.65 -15.59
CA LYS A 163 -0.71 6.33 -14.23
C LYS A 163 -0.02 7.19 -13.16
N THR A 164 1.30 7.23 -13.17
CA THR A 164 2.10 8.00 -12.21
C THR A 164 1.75 9.48 -12.24
N VAL A 165 1.56 10.06 -13.43
CA VAL A 165 1.17 11.48 -13.58
C VAL A 165 -0.19 11.75 -12.96
N VAL A 166 -1.17 10.87 -13.17
CA VAL A 166 -2.50 11.00 -12.55
C VAL A 166 -2.41 10.88 -11.03
N ILE A 167 -1.62 9.93 -10.50
CA ILE A 167 -1.38 9.76 -9.06
C ILE A 167 -0.77 11.04 -8.47
N MET A 168 0.27 11.58 -9.11
CA MET A 168 0.93 12.81 -8.68
C MET A 168 -0.02 14.00 -8.65
N GLU A 169 -0.85 14.14 -9.69
CA GLU A 169 -1.83 15.22 -9.76
C GLU A 169 -2.91 15.07 -8.66
N LEU A 170 -3.37 13.85 -8.39
CA LEU A 170 -4.31 13.58 -7.30
C LEU A 170 -3.71 13.95 -5.93
N ILE A 171 -2.48 13.53 -5.64
CA ILE A 171 -1.79 13.87 -4.40
C ILE A 171 -1.67 15.40 -4.25
N ASN A 172 -1.20 16.07 -5.32
CA ASN A 172 -0.99 17.51 -5.32
C ASN A 172 -2.30 18.29 -5.12
N ASN A 173 -3.35 17.90 -5.83
CA ASN A 173 -4.64 18.57 -5.75
C ASN A 173 -5.29 18.39 -4.37
N ILE A 174 -5.23 17.20 -3.79
CA ILE A 174 -5.80 16.94 -2.46
C ILE A 174 -4.98 17.60 -1.36
N ALA A 175 -3.65 17.59 -1.46
CA ALA A 175 -2.80 18.33 -0.53
C ALA A 175 -3.09 19.83 -0.53
N LYS A 176 -3.36 20.42 -1.70
CA LYS A 176 -3.67 21.85 -1.84
C LYS A 176 -5.11 22.21 -1.45
N ALA A 177 -6.08 21.42 -1.92
CA ALA A 177 -7.50 21.74 -1.75
C ALA A 177 -8.03 21.40 -0.35
N HIS A 178 -7.56 20.32 0.24
CA HIS A 178 -8.11 19.78 1.50
C HIS A 178 -7.11 19.78 2.65
N GLY A 179 -5.83 20.14 2.41
CA GLY A 179 -4.78 20.05 3.43
C GLY A 179 -4.49 18.65 3.93
N GLY A 180 -5.08 17.64 3.30
CA GLY A 180 -4.99 16.23 3.68
C GLY A 180 -3.60 15.64 3.45
N PHE A 181 -3.39 14.49 4.09
CA PHE A 181 -2.17 13.70 3.91
C PHE A 181 -2.39 12.56 2.94
N SER A 182 -1.29 12.08 2.36
CA SER A 182 -1.29 10.92 1.48
C SER A 182 -0.31 9.88 1.99
N VAL A 183 -0.61 8.62 1.73
CA VAL A 183 0.32 7.52 1.97
C VAL A 183 0.41 6.70 0.68
N PHE A 184 1.61 6.41 0.25
CA PHE A 184 1.86 5.61 -0.94
C PHE A 184 2.45 4.25 -0.57
N ALA A 185 1.79 3.19 -1.00
CA ALA A 185 2.24 1.81 -0.85
C ALA A 185 2.77 1.29 -2.19
N GLY A 186 4.07 1.16 -2.33
CA GLY A 186 4.71 0.51 -3.47
C GLY A 186 4.79 -1.00 -3.24
N VAL A 187 3.88 -1.75 -3.86
CA VAL A 187 3.75 -3.20 -3.67
C VAL A 187 4.27 -3.94 -4.88
N GLY A 188 5.46 -4.50 -4.77
CA GLY A 188 6.09 -5.31 -5.82
C GLY A 188 6.43 -4.52 -7.10
N GLU A 189 6.62 -3.21 -7.00
CA GLU A 189 7.02 -2.35 -8.11
C GLU A 189 8.55 -2.31 -8.28
N ARG A 190 8.99 -1.77 -9.39
CA ARG A 190 10.42 -1.66 -9.69
C ARG A 190 11.07 -0.59 -8.84
N THR A 191 12.23 -0.88 -8.28
CA THR A 191 13.03 0.06 -7.47
C THR A 191 13.27 1.40 -8.18
N ARG A 192 13.56 1.35 -9.49
CA ARG A 192 13.77 2.57 -10.28
C ARG A 192 12.53 3.44 -10.33
N GLU A 193 11.35 2.84 -10.58
CA GLU A 193 10.08 3.58 -10.65
C GLU A 193 9.72 4.21 -9.29
N GLY A 194 10.02 3.51 -8.19
CA GLY A 194 9.84 4.06 -6.84
C GLY A 194 10.78 5.23 -6.54
N ASN A 195 12.03 5.17 -7.02
CA ASN A 195 12.97 6.28 -6.89
C ASN A 195 12.58 7.48 -7.77
N ASP A 196 12.20 7.22 -9.03
CA ASP A 196 11.72 8.27 -9.94
C ASP A 196 10.50 9.00 -9.33
N LEU A 197 9.54 8.26 -8.79
CA LEU A 197 8.36 8.82 -8.11
C LEU A 197 8.75 9.69 -6.90
N TYR A 198 9.72 9.28 -6.10
CA TYR A 198 10.19 10.07 -4.95
C TYR A 198 10.72 11.44 -5.39
N TRP A 199 11.56 11.47 -6.44
CA TRP A 199 12.10 12.71 -6.98
C TRP A 199 11.02 13.58 -7.64
N GLU A 200 10.09 12.99 -8.37
CA GLU A 200 8.92 13.70 -8.94
C GLU A 200 8.06 14.35 -7.82
N MET A 201 7.88 13.68 -6.68
CA MET A 201 7.17 14.26 -5.52
C MET A 201 7.93 15.43 -4.87
N ILE A 202 9.26 15.40 -4.88
CA ILE A 202 10.10 16.51 -4.42
C ILE A 202 9.98 17.69 -5.40
N GLU A 203 10.11 17.44 -6.70
CA GLU A 203 9.97 18.48 -7.74
C GLU A 203 8.57 19.09 -7.74
N GLY A 204 7.54 18.27 -7.56
CA GLY A 204 6.14 18.70 -7.42
C GLY A 204 5.82 19.44 -6.12
N GLY A 205 6.75 19.47 -5.16
CA GLY A 205 6.59 20.17 -3.88
C GLY A 205 5.65 19.47 -2.90
N VAL A 206 5.33 18.19 -3.13
CA VAL A 206 4.56 17.34 -2.22
C VAL A 206 5.43 16.88 -1.06
N ILE A 207 6.70 16.60 -1.34
CA ILE A 207 7.74 16.40 -0.35
C ILE A 207 8.52 17.70 -0.20
N ALA A 208 8.50 18.27 0.98
CA ALA A 208 9.16 19.54 1.29
C ALA A 208 10.66 19.31 1.47
N THR A 209 11.48 20.13 0.81
CA THR A 209 12.93 20.11 0.89
C THR A 209 13.48 21.52 1.06
N GLU A 210 14.66 21.64 1.69
CA GLU A 210 15.39 22.90 1.65
C GLU A 210 15.87 23.21 0.24
N LYS A 211 15.82 24.49 -0.12
CA LYS A 211 16.31 25.00 -1.41
C LYS A 211 17.53 25.88 -1.23
N ASP A 212 18.41 25.88 -2.21
CA ASP A 212 19.54 26.79 -2.28
C ASP A 212 19.10 28.21 -2.74
N GLU A 213 20.04 29.11 -2.84
CA GLU A 213 19.82 30.53 -3.28
C GLU A 213 19.29 30.61 -4.72
N HIS A 214 19.42 29.55 -5.52
CA HIS A 214 18.94 29.45 -6.90
C HIS A 214 17.61 28.69 -7.04
N GLY A 215 17.06 28.21 -5.91
CA GLY A 215 15.78 27.49 -5.87
C GLY A 215 15.92 25.98 -6.15
N HIS A 216 17.13 25.43 -6.27
CA HIS A 216 17.36 24.00 -6.42
C HIS A 216 17.30 23.29 -5.05
N VAL A 217 16.93 22.00 -5.08
CA VAL A 217 16.93 21.16 -3.88
C VAL A 217 18.35 21.03 -3.34
N LYS A 218 18.54 21.31 -2.05
CA LYS A 218 19.80 21.06 -1.38
C LYS A 218 20.02 19.56 -1.23
N ILE A 219 21.21 19.11 -1.56
CA ILE A 219 21.62 17.71 -1.50
C ILE A 219 22.74 17.56 -0.47
N ASN A 220 22.62 16.56 0.39
CA ASN A 220 23.66 16.15 1.34
C ASN A 220 24.89 15.58 0.62
N ALA A 221 25.98 15.40 1.34
CA ALA A 221 27.23 14.83 0.79
C ALA A 221 27.07 13.36 0.31
N ASP A 222 26.09 12.65 0.81
CA ASP A 222 25.70 11.27 0.44
C ASP A 222 24.73 11.19 -0.76
N GLY A 223 24.29 12.34 -1.29
CA GLY A 223 23.36 12.43 -2.42
C GLY A 223 21.89 12.45 -2.02
N THR A 224 21.55 12.43 -0.73
CA THR A 224 20.16 12.52 -0.26
C THR A 224 19.66 13.97 -0.23
N PRO A 225 18.37 14.23 -0.46
CA PRO A 225 17.81 15.57 -0.35
C PRO A 225 17.70 16.01 1.11
N VAL A 226 17.95 17.28 1.39
CA VAL A 226 17.73 17.88 2.71
C VAL A 226 16.23 18.12 2.87
N LEU A 227 15.58 17.32 3.73
CA LEU A 227 14.14 17.43 3.97
C LEU A 227 13.81 18.66 4.84
N ALA A 228 12.65 19.24 4.60
CA ALA A 228 12.07 20.34 5.36
C ALA A 228 10.69 19.95 5.91
N GLU A 229 10.20 20.75 6.86
CA GLU A 229 8.83 20.60 7.35
C GLU A 229 7.79 20.96 6.28
N GLY A 230 6.63 20.30 6.33
CA GLY A 230 5.52 20.60 5.43
C GLY A 230 5.24 19.54 4.37
N SER A 231 5.99 18.44 4.34
CA SER A 231 5.69 17.28 3.47
C SER A 231 4.28 16.75 3.71
N LYS A 232 3.62 16.27 2.64
CA LYS A 232 2.22 15.83 2.66
C LYS A 232 2.04 14.35 2.35
N VAL A 233 3.11 13.62 2.09
CA VAL A 233 3.07 12.20 1.73
C VAL A 233 4.07 11.39 2.53
N ALA A 234 3.70 10.17 2.91
CA ALA A 234 4.59 9.13 3.42
C ALA A 234 4.67 8.00 2.40
N LEU A 235 5.84 7.39 2.24
CA LEU A 235 6.11 6.34 1.26
C LEU A 235 6.49 5.05 1.98
N CYS A 236 5.88 3.93 1.60
CA CYS A 236 6.19 2.62 2.14
C CYS A 236 6.41 1.64 0.98
N TYR A 237 7.61 1.11 0.86
CA TYR A 237 8.01 0.28 -0.27
C TYR A 237 8.29 -1.16 0.13
N GLY A 238 7.67 -2.10 -0.58
CA GLY A 238 8.00 -3.52 -0.61
C GLY A 238 8.17 -3.92 -2.08
N GLN A 239 9.39 -3.71 -2.59
CA GLN A 239 9.67 -3.73 -4.01
C GLN A 239 9.80 -5.13 -4.59
N MET A 240 9.92 -5.22 -5.91
CA MET A 240 9.92 -6.47 -6.67
C MET A 240 11.06 -7.43 -6.29
N ASN A 241 12.19 -6.91 -5.84
CA ASN A 241 13.34 -7.68 -5.41
C ASN A 241 13.24 -8.19 -3.96
N GLU A 242 12.23 -7.74 -3.20
CA GLU A 242 12.04 -8.17 -1.83
C GLU A 242 11.28 -9.51 -1.75
N PRO A 243 11.46 -10.29 -0.66
CA PRO A 243 10.77 -11.56 -0.49
C PRO A 243 9.26 -11.41 -0.43
N PRO A 244 8.50 -12.48 -0.69
CA PRO A 244 7.04 -12.41 -0.76
C PRO A 244 6.38 -11.97 0.57
N GLY A 245 7.02 -12.24 1.72
CA GLY A 245 6.54 -11.73 3.01
C GLY A 245 6.47 -10.21 3.07
N ALA A 246 7.52 -9.53 2.61
CA ALA A 246 7.56 -8.06 2.54
C ALA A 246 6.47 -7.52 1.60
N ARG A 247 6.37 -8.07 0.39
CA ARG A 247 5.36 -7.63 -0.60
C ARG A 247 3.92 -7.88 -0.14
N LEU A 248 3.69 -8.91 0.67
CA LEU A 248 2.37 -9.21 1.24
C LEU A 248 1.98 -8.26 2.38
N ARG A 249 2.94 -7.69 3.11
CA ARG A 249 2.67 -6.87 4.30
C ARG A 249 2.82 -5.37 4.10
N VAL A 250 3.56 -4.92 3.08
CA VAL A 250 3.82 -3.50 2.87
C VAL A 250 2.55 -2.66 2.69
N ALA A 251 1.51 -3.19 2.04
CA ALA A 251 0.23 -2.50 1.92
C ALA A 251 -0.44 -2.29 3.29
N LEU A 252 -0.32 -3.27 4.21
CA LEU A 252 -0.80 -3.14 5.59
C LEU A 252 0.02 -2.12 6.39
N SER A 253 1.33 -2.07 6.16
CA SER A 253 2.22 -1.08 6.78
C SER A 253 1.83 0.35 6.39
N ALA A 254 1.64 0.59 5.09
CA ALA A 254 1.18 1.88 4.57
C ALA A 254 -0.24 2.23 5.09
N LEU A 255 -1.17 1.27 5.06
CA LEU A 255 -2.53 1.48 5.57
C LEU A 255 -2.51 1.85 7.07
N THR A 256 -1.63 1.25 7.87
CA THR A 256 -1.50 1.56 9.30
C THR A 256 -1.04 3.01 9.52
N MET A 257 -0.14 3.53 8.67
CA MET A 257 0.24 4.95 8.71
C MET A 257 -0.95 5.86 8.35
N ALA A 258 -1.73 5.48 7.33
CA ALA A 258 -2.94 6.21 6.93
C ALA A 258 -4.02 6.20 8.03
N GLU A 259 -4.23 5.05 8.69
CA GLU A 259 -5.19 4.93 9.79
C GLU A 259 -4.86 5.83 10.97
N HIS A 260 -3.59 6.03 11.28
CA HIS A 260 -3.19 6.96 12.34
C HIS A 260 -3.64 8.40 12.03
N PHE A 261 -3.46 8.85 10.79
CA PHE A 261 -3.93 10.18 10.38
C PHE A 261 -5.46 10.28 10.41
N ARG A 262 -6.19 9.24 10.00
CA ARG A 262 -7.65 9.21 10.09
C ARG A 262 -8.15 9.22 11.52
N ASP A 263 -7.62 8.34 12.38
CA ASP A 263 -8.18 8.01 13.68
C ASP A 263 -7.70 8.95 14.81
N GLU A 264 -6.44 9.40 14.75
CA GLU A 264 -5.82 10.24 15.78
C GLU A 264 -5.68 11.70 15.36
N ALA A 265 -5.35 11.96 14.09
CA ALA A 265 -5.26 13.33 13.60
C ALA A 265 -6.59 13.87 13.04
N ASN A 266 -7.63 13.02 12.93
CA ASN A 266 -8.96 13.36 12.39
C ASN A 266 -8.87 14.00 10.99
N GLN A 267 -8.07 13.39 10.11
CA GLN A 267 -7.80 13.88 8.76
C GLN A 267 -8.43 13.00 7.69
N ASP A 268 -8.72 13.61 6.55
CA ASP A 268 -8.98 12.87 5.33
C ASP A 268 -7.65 12.49 4.67
N VAL A 269 -7.49 11.21 4.37
CA VAL A 269 -6.22 10.63 3.89
C VAL A 269 -6.44 9.96 2.54
N LEU A 270 -5.50 10.16 1.62
CA LEU A 270 -5.40 9.34 0.42
C LEU A 270 -4.41 8.20 0.63
N LEU A 271 -4.84 6.99 0.29
CA LEU A 271 -3.99 5.82 0.24
C LEU A 271 -3.82 5.38 -1.22
N PHE A 272 -2.60 5.44 -1.72
CA PHE A 272 -2.25 4.89 -3.02
C PHE A 272 -1.63 3.52 -2.85
N VAL A 273 -2.08 2.54 -3.66
CA VAL A 273 -1.51 1.19 -3.66
C VAL A 273 -1.11 0.85 -5.10
N ASP A 274 0.16 0.75 -5.34
CA ASP A 274 0.72 0.33 -6.63
C ASP A 274 1.68 -0.85 -6.43
N ASN A 275 1.29 -2.05 -6.74
CA ASN A 275 0.12 -2.54 -7.44
C ASN A 275 -0.65 -3.55 -6.56
N ILE A 276 -1.96 -3.43 -6.42
CA ILE A 276 -2.76 -4.35 -5.57
C ILE A 276 -2.72 -5.81 -6.05
N PHE A 277 -2.53 -6.06 -7.34
CA PHE A 277 -2.35 -7.42 -7.87
C PHE A 277 -1.11 -8.10 -7.27
N ARG A 278 -0.03 -7.34 -7.02
CA ARG A 278 1.21 -7.88 -6.43
C ARG A 278 1.00 -8.33 -4.98
N PHE A 279 0.08 -7.71 -4.26
CA PHE A 279 -0.36 -8.18 -2.94
C PHE A 279 -0.94 -9.59 -3.04
N SER A 280 -1.87 -9.83 -3.96
CA SER A 280 -2.46 -11.16 -4.19
C SER A 280 -1.42 -12.18 -4.66
N GLN A 281 -0.51 -11.79 -5.54
CA GLN A 281 0.58 -12.63 -6.03
C GLN A 281 1.52 -13.04 -4.88
N ALA A 282 1.95 -12.09 -4.03
CA ALA A 282 2.79 -12.39 -2.87
C ALA A 282 2.09 -13.34 -1.89
N GLY A 283 0.77 -13.19 -1.71
CA GLY A 283 -0.05 -14.11 -0.92
C GLY A 283 -0.01 -15.54 -1.47
N SER A 284 -0.08 -15.72 -2.81
CA SER A 284 0.01 -17.05 -3.42
C SER A 284 1.41 -17.67 -3.25
N GLU A 285 2.48 -16.88 -3.38
CA GLU A 285 3.85 -17.31 -3.15
C GLU A 285 4.06 -17.76 -1.70
N VAL A 286 3.61 -16.95 -0.72
CA VAL A 286 3.67 -17.32 0.71
C VAL A 286 2.86 -18.57 1.00
N SER A 287 1.64 -18.67 0.47
CA SER A 287 0.78 -19.84 0.66
C SER A 287 1.41 -21.14 0.15
N ALA A 288 2.05 -21.08 -1.02
CA ALA A 288 2.80 -22.21 -1.58
C ALA A 288 3.98 -22.62 -0.68
N LEU A 289 4.76 -21.64 -0.19
CA LEU A 289 5.88 -21.89 0.73
C LEU A 289 5.41 -22.46 2.09
N LEU A 290 4.21 -22.09 2.53
CA LEU A 290 3.58 -22.66 3.73
C LEU A 290 3.02 -24.07 3.53
N GLY A 291 3.02 -24.58 2.30
CA GLY A 291 2.51 -25.90 1.96
C GLY A 291 0.98 -26.00 1.93
N ARG A 292 0.27 -24.89 1.75
CA ARG A 292 -1.18 -24.88 1.61
C ARG A 292 -1.61 -25.35 0.23
N THR A 293 -2.69 -26.14 0.15
CA THR A 293 -3.26 -26.58 -1.14
C THR A 293 -3.78 -25.36 -1.91
N PRO A 294 -3.33 -25.14 -3.17
CA PRO A 294 -3.77 -24.01 -3.96
C PRO A 294 -5.25 -24.15 -4.36
N SER A 295 -5.91 -23.01 -4.51
CA SER A 295 -7.26 -22.89 -5.09
C SER A 295 -7.19 -22.73 -6.62
N ALA A 296 -8.25 -22.23 -7.23
CA ALA A 296 -8.33 -22.02 -8.68
C ALA A 296 -7.15 -21.16 -9.19
N VAL A 297 -6.61 -21.53 -10.34
CA VAL A 297 -5.51 -20.84 -11.05
C VAL A 297 -4.21 -20.73 -10.23
N GLY A 298 -4.09 -21.52 -9.14
CA GLY A 298 -2.89 -21.52 -8.29
C GLY A 298 -2.87 -20.48 -7.17
N TYR A 299 -3.95 -19.74 -6.97
CA TYR A 299 -4.04 -18.76 -5.88
C TYR A 299 -4.22 -19.43 -4.51
N GLN A 300 -3.93 -18.68 -3.45
CA GLN A 300 -4.15 -19.11 -2.07
C GLN A 300 -5.64 -19.31 -1.77
N PRO A 301 -6.00 -20.31 -0.92
CA PRO A 301 -7.40 -20.50 -0.52
C PRO A 301 -7.96 -19.34 0.31
N THR A 302 -7.07 -18.53 0.91
CA THR A 302 -7.38 -17.36 1.74
C THR A 302 -7.42 -16.03 0.97
N LEU A 303 -7.39 -16.06 -0.38
CA LEU A 303 -7.32 -14.86 -1.21
C LEU A 303 -8.39 -13.82 -0.88
N SER A 304 -9.65 -14.24 -0.78
CA SER A 304 -10.76 -13.33 -0.50
C SER A 304 -10.71 -12.77 0.92
N GLU A 305 -10.27 -13.58 1.89
CA GLU A 305 -10.13 -13.15 3.28
C GLU A 305 -9.00 -12.14 3.45
N GLU A 306 -7.85 -12.40 2.84
CA GLU A 306 -6.68 -11.49 2.86
C GLU A 306 -7.01 -10.15 2.18
N MET A 307 -7.68 -10.20 1.02
CA MET A 307 -8.12 -9.00 0.31
C MET A 307 -9.16 -8.23 1.13
N ALA A 308 -10.17 -8.89 1.69
CA ALA A 308 -11.17 -8.26 2.53
C ALA A 308 -10.52 -7.64 3.79
N GLY A 309 -9.59 -8.34 4.44
CA GLY A 309 -8.84 -7.84 5.60
C GLY A 309 -8.11 -6.53 5.35
N LEU A 310 -7.62 -6.30 4.12
CA LEU A 310 -7.05 -5.02 3.70
C LEU A 310 -8.13 -4.00 3.35
N GLN A 311 -9.10 -4.39 2.51
CA GLN A 311 -10.06 -3.47 1.90
C GLN A 311 -11.08 -2.91 2.89
N GLU A 312 -11.54 -3.71 3.87
CA GLU A 312 -12.53 -3.28 4.87
C GLU A 312 -12.00 -2.25 5.88
N ARG A 313 -10.68 -2.12 6.01
CA ARG A 313 -10.04 -1.08 6.82
C ARG A 313 -10.04 0.29 6.12
N ILE A 314 -10.18 0.29 4.78
CA ILE A 314 -10.22 1.48 3.94
C ILE A 314 -11.66 1.98 3.90
N THR A 315 -12.00 2.95 4.75
CA THR A 315 -13.36 3.46 4.92
C THR A 315 -13.37 4.84 5.59
N SER A 316 -14.51 5.51 5.54
CA SER A 316 -14.79 6.70 6.33
C SER A 316 -15.24 6.31 7.74
N THR A 317 -14.74 7.02 8.74
CA THR A 317 -15.16 6.92 10.13
C THR A 317 -15.74 8.27 10.60
N ASN A 318 -16.27 8.30 11.82
CA ASN A 318 -16.74 9.54 12.44
C ASN A 318 -15.61 10.55 12.71
N LYS A 319 -14.35 10.14 12.57
CA LYS A 319 -13.15 10.97 12.81
C LYS A 319 -12.52 11.51 11.53
N GLY A 320 -12.56 10.75 10.45
CA GLY A 320 -11.94 11.09 9.18
C GLY A 320 -12.14 9.98 8.15
N SER A 321 -11.53 10.11 6.99
CA SER A 321 -11.68 9.14 5.91
C SER A 321 -10.34 8.65 5.37
N ILE A 322 -10.32 7.40 4.88
CA ILE A 322 -9.27 6.89 4.00
C ILE A 322 -9.90 6.60 2.65
N THR A 323 -9.56 7.37 1.65
CA THR A 323 -9.92 7.10 0.25
C THR A 323 -8.75 6.42 -0.43
N SER A 324 -8.96 5.30 -1.10
CA SER A 324 -7.87 4.62 -1.81
C SER A 324 -7.97 4.74 -3.32
N ILE A 325 -6.80 4.86 -3.94
CA ILE A 325 -6.59 4.69 -5.38
C ILE A 325 -5.63 3.53 -5.56
N GLN A 326 -6.12 2.48 -6.19
CA GLN A 326 -5.38 1.22 -6.31
C GLN A 326 -5.08 0.96 -7.78
N ALA A 327 -3.80 0.91 -8.13
CA ALA A 327 -3.41 0.44 -9.45
C ALA A 327 -3.67 -1.07 -9.53
N VAL A 328 -4.40 -1.48 -10.55
CA VAL A 328 -4.74 -2.89 -10.76
C VAL A 328 -4.12 -3.37 -12.07
N TYR A 329 -3.30 -4.40 -11.97
CA TYR A 329 -2.83 -5.14 -13.13
C TYR A 329 -3.77 -6.33 -13.37
N VAL A 330 -4.17 -6.49 -14.62
CA VAL A 330 -5.02 -7.61 -15.05
C VAL A 330 -4.17 -8.57 -15.89
N PRO A 331 -3.85 -9.77 -15.38
CA PRO A 331 -3.07 -10.74 -16.13
C PRO A 331 -3.73 -11.12 -17.44
N ALA A 332 -2.99 -11.04 -18.56
CA ALA A 332 -3.49 -11.38 -19.89
C ALA A 332 -4.80 -10.68 -20.30
N ASP A 333 -5.10 -9.52 -19.70
CA ASP A 333 -6.36 -8.79 -19.87
C ASP A 333 -7.62 -9.62 -19.51
N ASP A 334 -7.46 -10.67 -18.69
CA ASP A 334 -8.54 -11.54 -18.24
C ASP A 334 -9.16 -11.02 -16.93
N LEU A 335 -10.27 -10.34 -17.04
CA LEU A 335 -11.05 -9.82 -15.90
C LEU A 335 -11.69 -10.93 -15.04
N THR A 336 -11.71 -12.18 -15.52
CA THR A 336 -12.26 -13.32 -14.79
C THR A 336 -11.24 -14.02 -13.91
N ASP A 337 -9.96 -13.62 -13.99
CA ASP A 337 -8.92 -14.09 -13.08
C ASP A 337 -9.30 -13.80 -11.62
N PRO A 338 -9.15 -14.77 -10.69
CA PRO A 338 -9.58 -14.62 -9.30
C PRO A 338 -9.04 -13.39 -8.56
N ALA A 339 -7.81 -12.96 -8.83
CA ALA A 339 -7.23 -11.82 -8.11
C ALA A 339 -7.85 -10.47 -8.52
N PRO A 340 -7.90 -10.09 -9.81
CA PRO A 340 -8.68 -8.93 -10.25
C PRO A 340 -10.14 -9.02 -9.85
N ALA A 341 -10.81 -10.16 -10.05
CA ALA A 341 -12.24 -10.32 -9.72
C ALA A 341 -12.54 -10.03 -8.25
N ASN A 342 -11.69 -10.53 -7.31
CA ASN A 342 -11.83 -10.20 -5.89
C ASN A 342 -11.58 -8.71 -5.63
N THR A 343 -10.60 -8.10 -6.29
CA THR A 343 -10.33 -6.67 -6.14
C THR A 343 -11.52 -5.83 -6.61
N PHE A 344 -12.07 -6.14 -7.79
CA PHE A 344 -13.23 -5.45 -8.36
C PHE A 344 -14.47 -5.46 -7.47
N ALA A 345 -14.69 -6.55 -6.74
CA ALA A 345 -15.83 -6.67 -5.83
C ALA A 345 -15.82 -5.59 -4.73
N HIS A 346 -14.64 -5.12 -4.34
CA HIS A 346 -14.47 -4.08 -3.33
C HIS A 346 -14.45 -2.64 -3.87
N LEU A 347 -14.27 -2.45 -5.18
CA LEU A 347 -14.14 -1.12 -5.76
C LEU A 347 -15.49 -0.40 -5.89
N ASP A 348 -15.47 0.92 -5.64
CA ASP A 348 -16.60 1.81 -5.81
C ASP A 348 -16.54 2.57 -7.13
N SER A 349 -15.33 2.82 -7.63
CA SER A 349 -15.09 3.47 -8.93
C SER A 349 -13.93 2.82 -9.67
N THR A 350 -14.00 2.90 -11.00
CA THR A 350 -13.00 2.34 -11.91
C THR A 350 -12.59 3.40 -12.90
N VAL A 351 -11.31 3.76 -12.92
CA VAL A 351 -10.71 4.67 -13.88
C VAL A 351 -9.87 3.86 -14.85
N VAL A 352 -10.27 3.83 -16.12
CA VAL A 352 -9.57 3.09 -17.17
C VAL A 352 -8.72 4.05 -17.98
N LEU A 353 -7.42 3.80 -18.02
CA LEU A 353 -6.46 4.54 -18.84
C LEU A 353 -6.22 3.78 -20.15
N GLU A 354 -6.48 4.44 -21.26
CA GLU A 354 -6.44 3.84 -22.58
C GLU A 354 -5.18 4.27 -23.35
N ARG A 355 -4.47 3.29 -23.90
CA ARG A 355 -3.22 3.53 -24.63
C ARG A 355 -3.45 4.36 -25.91
N SER A 356 -4.53 4.12 -26.63
CA SER A 356 -4.86 4.86 -27.84
C SER A 356 -5.01 6.36 -27.61
N LEU A 357 -5.52 6.76 -26.43
CA LEU A 357 -5.60 8.18 -26.03
C LEU A 357 -4.22 8.75 -25.71
N ALA A 358 -3.37 7.98 -25.02
CA ALA A 358 -2.00 8.39 -24.72
C ALA A 358 -1.16 8.56 -26.00
N GLU A 359 -1.31 7.68 -26.98
CA GLU A 359 -0.65 7.76 -28.29
C GLU A 359 -1.09 8.99 -29.09
N GLN A 360 -2.32 9.44 -28.90
CA GLN A 360 -2.85 10.68 -29.48
C GLN A 360 -2.48 11.93 -28.65
N ALA A 361 -1.66 11.79 -27.61
CA ALA A 361 -1.30 12.85 -26.67
C ALA A 361 -2.50 13.51 -25.97
N LEU A 362 -3.60 12.78 -25.79
CA LEU A 362 -4.76 13.21 -25.02
C LEU A 362 -4.58 12.80 -23.55
N PHE A 363 -4.31 13.77 -22.69
CA PHE A 363 -4.09 13.55 -21.26
C PHE A 363 -5.06 14.34 -20.39
N PRO A 364 -5.48 13.76 -19.21
CA PRO A 364 -5.19 12.39 -18.81
C PRO A 364 -5.86 11.38 -19.75
N ALA A 365 -5.18 10.27 -20.04
CA ALA A 365 -5.62 9.27 -21.02
C ALA A 365 -6.76 8.37 -20.47
N VAL A 366 -7.74 8.97 -19.81
CA VAL A 366 -8.90 8.28 -19.21
C VAL A 366 -9.94 8.01 -20.30
N ASP A 367 -10.33 6.74 -20.47
CA ASP A 367 -11.47 6.37 -21.32
C ASP A 367 -12.79 6.64 -20.56
N PRO A 368 -13.56 7.65 -21.00
CA PRO A 368 -14.80 8.03 -20.32
C PRO A 368 -15.96 7.02 -20.53
N LEU A 369 -15.83 6.10 -21.50
CA LEU A 369 -16.84 5.08 -21.76
C LEU A 369 -16.57 3.79 -20.98
N ALA A 370 -15.29 3.44 -20.76
CA ALA A 370 -14.90 2.28 -20.00
C ALA A 370 -14.84 2.56 -18.48
N SER A 371 -14.68 3.83 -18.08
CA SER A 371 -14.62 4.23 -16.67
C SER A 371 -16.02 4.32 -16.04
N THR A 372 -16.14 3.86 -14.79
CA THR A 372 -17.42 3.80 -14.08
C THR A 372 -17.28 4.21 -12.62
N SER A 373 -18.40 4.66 -12.01
CA SER A 373 -18.47 4.91 -10.56
C SER A 373 -19.87 4.65 -10.02
N LYS A 374 -19.93 4.04 -8.84
CA LYS A 374 -21.17 3.91 -8.04
C LYS A 374 -21.66 5.28 -7.57
N ALA A 375 -20.76 6.26 -7.44
CA ALA A 375 -21.11 7.62 -7.07
C ALA A 375 -21.87 8.38 -8.18
N LEU A 376 -21.79 7.93 -9.44
CA LEU A 376 -22.51 8.57 -10.54
C LEU A 376 -24.01 8.17 -10.52
N ALA A 377 -24.68 8.61 -9.47
CA ALA A 377 -26.11 8.43 -9.24
C ALA A 377 -26.75 9.78 -8.87
N PRO A 378 -28.01 10.07 -9.32
CA PRO A 378 -28.66 11.37 -9.05
C PRO A 378 -28.74 11.73 -7.58
N GLU A 379 -28.82 10.73 -6.70
CA GLU A 379 -28.92 10.87 -5.24
C GLU A 379 -27.62 11.35 -4.61
N ILE A 380 -26.48 11.12 -5.27
CA ILE A 380 -25.14 11.45 -4.75
C ILE A 380 -24.60 12.71 -5.43
N VAL A 381 -24.51 12.71 -6.77
CA VAL A 381 -23.92 13.83 -7.53
C VAL A 381 -24.94 14.91 -7.90
N GLY A 382 -26.22 14.67 -7.70
CA GLY A 382 -27.31 15.55 -8.14
C GLY A 382 -27.75 15.31 -9.59
N THR A 383 -28.99 15.68 -9.88
CA THR A 383 -29.66 15.39 -11.17
C THR A 383 -28.98 16.08 -12.35
N GLU A 384 -28.47 17.29 -12.17
CA GLU A 384 -27.82 18.06 -13.24
C GLU A 384 -26.49 17.41 -13.65
N HIS A 385 -25.62 17.12 -12.70
CA HIS A 385 -24.34 16.44 -12.94
C HIS A 385 -24.56 15.08 -13.64
N TYR A 386 -25.49 14.27 -13.11
CA TYR A 386 -25.82 12.98 -13.69
C TYR A 386 -26.28 13.11 -15.15
N ARG A 387 -27.17 14.06 -15.45
CA ARG A 387 -27.66 14.32 -16.80
C ARG A 387 -26.54 14.72 -17.75
N VAL A 388 -25.65 15.63 -17.33
CA VAL A 388 -24.51 16.08 -18.12
C VAL A 388 -23.55 14.93 -18.41
N ALA A 389 -23.16 14.16 -17.38
CA ALA A 389 -22.28 13.00 -17.52
C ALA A 389 -22.82 11.97 -18.52
N ARG A 390 -24.11 11.62 -18.39
CA ARG A 390 -24.77 10.68 -19.31
C ARG A 390 -24.86 11.25 -20.73
N GLY A 391 -25.13 12.55 -20.89
CA GLY A 391 -25.13 13.23 -22.16
C GLY A 391 -23.77 13.18 -22.87
N VAL A 392 -22.70 13.43 -22.12
CA VAL A 392 -21.32 13.31 -22.63
C VAL A 392 -21.04 11.88 -23.08
N GLN A 393 -21.35 10.88 -22.26
CA GLN A 393 -21.15 9.47 -22.63
C GLN A 393 -21.92 9.09 -23.89
N GLN A 394 -23.17 9.55 -24.05
CA GLN A 394 -23.98 9.30 -25.28
C GLN A 394 -23.36 9.93 -26.52
N VAL A 395 -22.84 11.15 -26.44
CA VAL A 395 -22.18 11.81 -27.58
C VAL A 395 -20.91 11.07 -27.97
N LEU A 396 -20.07 10.70 -26.98
CA LEU A 396 -18.85 9.96 -27.23
C LEU A 396 -19.12 8.56 -27.80
N GLN A 397 -20.15 7.87 -27.32
CA GLN A 397 -20.54 6.56 -27.86
C GLN A 397 -20.95 6.68 -29.34
N ARG A 398 -21.77 7.67 -29.68
CA ARG A 398 -22.18 7.92 -31.10
C ARG A 398 -21.01 8.28 -32.01
N TYR A 399 -19.95 8.88 -31.46
CA TYR A 399 -18.75 9.18 -32.21
C TYR A 399 -17.90 7.92 -32.46
N LYS A 400 -17.94 6.97 -31.52
CA LYS A 400 -17.18 5.72 -31.61
C LYS A 400 -17.85 4.69 -32.55
N ASP A 401 -19.19 4.68 -32.63
CA ASP A 401 -20.01 3.84 -33.53
C ASP A 401 -19.92 4.32 -34.98
#